data_313dc8da42c75ea4b1f5fdf92bdcb5d5
#
_entry.id   313dc8da42c75ea4b1f5fdf92bdcb5d5
#
_cell.length_a   1.000
_cell.length_b   1.000
_cell.length_c   1.000
_cell.angle_alpha   90.00
_cell.angle_beta   90.00
_cell.angle_gamma   90.00
#
_symmetry.space_group_name_H-M   'P 1'
#
loop_
_entity.id
_entity.type
_entity.pdbx_description
1 polymer ?
#
loop_
_entity_poly.entity_id
_entity_poly.type
_entity_poly.pdbx_seq_one_letter_code
_entity_poly.pdbx_strand_id
1 'polypeptide(L)'
;MSTQNNEINTDGLTFLDDGEILYNDLYLLSETDEKGIVSYASDSFFKVANMKEEDLIAQPHNVVRHPDMPRAAFKSLWDDVQSKGFWTGYVKNQRKGGGYYWVYATVLRSIDKAGNTKYVSIRIKPSREDIQKAIALYATLD
;
A
#
# COMPACT_ATOMS: atom_id res chain seq x y z
N MET A 1 29.32 -13.87 -2.03
CA MET A 1 29.19 -12.46 -1.63
C MET A 1 27.76 -12.01 -1.83
N SER A 2 27.23 -11.28 -0.88
CA SER A 2 25.88 -10.77 -1.02
C SER A 2 25.80 -9.78 -2.17
N THR A 3 24.77 -9.90 -2.99
CA THR A 3 24.49 -8.94 -4.05
C THR A 3 23.57 -7.82 -3.57
N GLN A 4 23.09 -7.92 -2.34
CA GLN A 4 22.17 -6.95 -1.77
C GLN A 4 22.89 -5.94 -0.90
N ASN A 5 22.48 -4.70 -1.05
CA ASN A 5 22.92 -3.62 -0.18
C ASN A 5 21.88 -3.44 0.94
N ASN A 6 22.17 -4.01 2.11
CA ASN A 6 21.26 -3.98 3.27
C ASN A 6 21.61 -2.79 4.15
N GLU A 7 21.31 -1.60 3.69
CA GLU A 7 21.58 -0.38 4.42
C GLU A 7 20.36 0.03 5.24
N ILE A 8 20.54 0.18 6.56
CA ILE A 8 19.48 0.61 7.47
C ILE A 8 19.70 2.08 7.78
N ASN A 9 18.70 2.90 7.51
CA ASN A 9 18.75 4.31 7.85
C ASN A 9 18.12 4.57 9.22
N THR A 10 18.15 5.85 9.67
CA THR A 10 17.64 6.25 10.98
C THR A 10 16.13 6.09 11.14
N ASP A 11 15.40 5.93 10.02
CA ASP A 11 13.94 5.74 10.05
C ASP A 11 13.54 4.27 10.18
N GLY A 12 14.52 3.35 10.32
CA GLY A 12 14.22 1.93 10.42
C GLY A 12 13.95 1.27 9.08
N LEU A 13 14.34 1.91 7.98
CA LEU A 13 14.16 1.36 6.64
C LEU A 13 15.43 0.64 6.19
N THR A 14 15.25 -0.48 5.47
CA THR A 14 16.34 -1.21 4.84
C THR A 14 16.16 -1.15 3.32
N PHE A 15 17.18 -0.71 2.62
CA PHE A 15 17.15 -0.56 1.17
C PHE A 15 17.89 -1.72 0.52
N LEU A 16 17.20 -2.50 -0.31
CA LEU A 16 17.78 -3.63 -1.02
C LEU A 16 18.25 -3.21 -2.42
N ASP A 17 19.18 -3.99 -2.99
CA ASP A 17 19.77 -3.69 -4.31
C ASP A 17 18.75 -3.65 -5.43
N ASP A 18 17.67 -4.44 -5.32
CA ASP A 18 16.63 -4.51 -6.35
C ASP A 18 15.60 -3.38 -6.26
N GLY A 19 15.78 -2.49 -5.30
CA GLY A 19 14.88 -1.36 -5.08
C GLY A 19 13.81 -1.60 -4.03
N GLU A 20 13.72 -2.80 -3.47
CA GLU A 20 12.75 -3.06 -2.42
C GLU A 20 13.14 -2.36 -1.12
N ILE A 21 12.14 -1.79 -0.46
CA ILE A 21 12.31 -1.15 0.85
C ILE A 21 11.65 -2.03 1.88
N LEU A 22 12.41 -2.43 2.91
CA LEU A 22 11.90 -3.17 4.06
C LEU A 22 11.68 -2.18 5.20
N TYR A 23 10.62 -2.38 5.97
CA TYR A 23 10.23 -1.48 7.04
C TYR A 23 9.83 -2.28 8.27
N ASN A 24 9.89 -1.65 9.44
CA ASN A 24 9.58 -2.29 10.73
C ASN A 24 8.30 -1.78 11.38
N ASP A 25 7.63 -0.82 10.77
CA ASP A 25 6.39 -0.28 11.32
C ASP A 25 5.31 -1.36 11.36
N LEU A 26 4.51 -1.35 12.41
CA LEU A 26 3.43 -2.32 12.57
C LEU A 26 2.30 -2.07 11.57
N TYR A 27 1.97 -0.79 11.33
CA TYR A 27 0.83 -0.41 10.50
C TYR A 27 1.16 0.77 9.61
N LEU A 28 0.64 0.72 8.39
CA LEU A 28 0.58 1.88 7.50
C LEU A 28 -0.91 2.15 7.27
N LEU A 29 -1.41 3.25 7.81
CA LEU A 29 -2.84 3.56 7.80
C LEU A 29 -3.18 4.69 6.85
N SER A 30 -4.32 4.60 6.17
CA SER A 30 -4.85 5.72 5.42
C SER A 30 -6.37 5.68 5.39
N GLU A 31 -6.97 6.85 5.13
CA GLU A 31 -8.40 7.00 4.89
C GLU A 31 -8.60 7.77 3.60
N THR A 32 -9.66 7.41 2.87
CA THR A 32 -10.06 8.12 1.66
C THR A 32 -11.53 8.46 1.75
N ASP A 33 -11.96 9.41 0.92
CA ASP A 33 -13.40 9.62 0.69
C ASP A 33 -13.96 8.53 -0.23
N GLU A 34 -15.23 8.66 -0.60
CA GLU A 34 -15.89 7.68 -1.46
C GLU A 34 -15.29 7.59 -2.87
N LYS A 35 -14.57 8.62 -3.29
CA LYS A 35 -13.92 8.68 -4.61
C LYS A 35 -12.50 8.17 -4.59
N GLY A 36 -12.00 7.75 -3.42
CA GLY A 36 -10.63 7.28 -3.28
C GLY A 36 -9.60 8.40 -3.09
N ILE A 37 -10.04 9.61 -2.76
CA ILE A 37 -9.14 10.73 -2.50
C ILE A 37 -8.68 10.67 -1.05
N VAL A 38 -7.36 10.69 -0.83
CA VAL A 38 -6.77 10.51 0.50
C VAL A 38 -7.08 11.71 1.39
N SER A 39 -7.66 11.43 2.56
CA SER A 39 -7.96 12.45 3.57
C SER A 39 -7.07 12.33 4.81
N TYR A 40 -6.48 11.17 5.04
CA TYR A 40 -5.61 10.92 6.19
C TYR A 40 -4.60 9.84 5.86
N ALA A 41 -3.40 9.97 6.39
CA ALA A 41 -2.39 8.91 6.37
C ALA A 41 -1.56 9.00 7.65
N SER A 42 -1.10 7.84 8.14
CA SER A 42 -0.24 7.80 9.33
C SER A 42 1.17 8.27 9.00
N ASP A 43 1.90 8.70 10.03
CA ASP A 43 3.31 9.10 9.86
C ASP A 43 4.15 7.97 9.28
N SER A 44 3.89 6.72 9.69
CA SER A 44 4.57 5.56 9.14
C SER A 44 4.35 5.42 7.64
N PHE A 45 3.14 5.72 7.17
CA PHE A 45 2.84 5.67 5.73
C PHE A 45 3.67 6.71 4.97
N PHE A 46 3.68 7.95 5.43
CA PHE A 46 4.49 9.01 4.80
C PHE A 46 5.96 8.63 4.73
N LYS A 47 6.48 8.06 5.81
CA LYS A 47 7.88 7.64 5.89
C LYS A 47 8.20 6.55 4.88
N VAL A 48 7.42 5.46 4.86
CA VAL A 48 7.69 4.33 3.98
C VAL A 48 7.49 4.71 2.51
N ALA A 49 6.48 5.51 2.22
CA ALA A 49 6.21 5.99 0.86
C ALA A 49 7.17 7.12 0.43
N ASN A 50 7.92 7.69 1.36
CA ASN A 50 8.80 8.85 1.12
C ASN A 50 8.01 10.04 0.57
N MET A 51 6.83 10.27 1.11
CA MET A 51 5.95 11.35 0.69
C MET A 51 5.73 12.36 1.80
N LYS A 52 5.52 13.61 1.40
CA LYS A 52 5.06 14.67 2.27
C LYS A 52 3.54 14.73 2.22
N GLU A 53 2.93 15.50 3.13
CA GLU A 53 1.49 15.70 3.14
C GLU A 53 0.98 16.15 1.77
N GLU A 54 1.63 17.12 1.15
CA GLU A 54 1.24 17.66 -0.14
C GLU A 54 1.32 16.64 -1.29
N ASP A 55 2.10 15.58 -1.11
CA ASP A 55 2.23 14.53 -2.14
C ASP A 55 1.09 13.52 -2.09
N LEU A 56 0.44 13.38 -0.95
CA LEU A 56 -0.52 12.28 -0.71
C LEU A 56 -1.91 12.78 -0.35
N ILE A 57 -2.02 13.74 0.58
CA ILE A 57 -3.34 14.23 1.03
C ILE A 57 -4.00 15.01 -0.10
N ALA A 58 -5.28 14.77 -0.28
CA ALA A 58 -6.10 15.32 -1.37
C ALA A 58 -5.72 14.79 -2.75
N GLN A 59 -4.92 13.71 -2.80
CA GLN A 59 -4.55 13.03 -4.04
C GLN A 59 -5.30 11.69 -4.14
N PRO A 60 -5.54 11.19 -5.36
CA PRO A 60 -6.08 9.83 -5.52
C PRO A 60 -5.10 8.82 -4.92
N HIS A 61 -5.62 7.81 -4.26
CA HIS A 61 -4.77 6.82 -3.58
C HIS A 61 -3.83 6.08 -4.53
N ASN A 62 -4.14 6.05 -5.83
CA ASN A 62 -3.32 5.36 -6.81
C ASN A 62 -1.95 5.99 -7.05
N VAL A 63 -1.64 7.14 -6.43
CA VAL A 63 -0.30 7.75 -6.54
C VAL A 63 0.79 6.84 -5.98
N VAL A 64 0.46 5.90 -5.08
CA VAL A 64 1.42 4.94 -4.54
C VAL A 64 1.40 3.60 -5.27
N ARG A 65 0.49 3.41 -6.22
CA ARG A 65 0.33 2.15 -6.92
C ARG A 65 1.53 1.87 -7.83
N HIS A 66 2.14 0.68 -7.68
CA HIS A 66 3.23 0.28 -8.56
C HIS A 66 2.67 -0.15 -9.91
N PRO A 67 3.34 0.21 -11.03
CA PRO A 67 2.87 -0.18 -12.37
C PRO A 67 2.77 -1.68 -12.62
N ASP A 68 3.52 -2.50 -11.86
CA ASP A 68 3.47 -3.96 -11.99
C ASP A 68 2.20 -4.59 -11.43
N MET A 69 1.40 -3.82 -10.64
CA MET A 69 0.16 -4.35 -10.10
C MET A 69 -0.87 -4.55 -11.20
N PRO A 70 -1.51 -5.74 -11.26
CA PRO A 70 -2.52 -5.99 -12.30
C PRO A 70 -3.80 -5.20 -12.02
N ARG A 71 -4.44 -4.74 -13.08
CA ARG A 71 -5.72 -4.03 -12.96
C ARG A 71 -6.78 -4.90 -12.31
N ALA A 72 -6.71 -6.22 -12.52
CA ALA A 72 -7.65 -7.16 -11.92
C ALA A 72 -7.65 -7.12 -10.40
N ALA A 73 -6.51 -6.85 -9.76
CA ALA A 73 -6.42 -6.75 -8.30
C ALA A 73 -7.23 -5.54 -7.80
N PHE A 74 -7.17 -4.42 -8.49
CA PHE A 74 -7.91 -3.22 -8.09
C PHE A 74 -9.39 -3.33 -8.42
N LYS A 75 -9.73 -4.01 -9.50
CA LYS A 75 -11.14 -4.33 -9.79
C LYS A 75 -11.72 -5.19 -8.68
N SER A 76 -11.00 -6.20 -8.24
CA SER A 76 -11.40 -7.06 -7.12
C SER A 76 -11.60 -6.24 -5.85
N LEU A 77 -10.68 -5.31 -5.57
CA LEU A 77 -10.79 -4.44 -4.41
C LEU A 77 -12.10 -3.63 -4.44
N TRP A 78 -12.34 -2.92 -5.52
CA TRP A 78 -13.54 -2.09 -5.62
C TRP A 78 -14.83 -2.87 -5.61
N ASP A 79 -14.87 -4.01 -6.31
CA ASP A 79 -16.04 -4.88 -6.31
C ASP A 79 -16.35 -5.39 -4.89
N ASP A 80 -15.33 -5.81 -4.15
CA ASP A 80 -15.52 -6.37 -2.81
C ASP A 80 -15.88 -5.31 -1.77
N VAL A 81 -15.23 -4.14 -1.77
CA VAL A 81 -15.58 -3.11 -0.79
C VAL A 81 -16.99 -2.57 -1.04
N GLN A 82 -17.44 -2.55 -2.27
CA GLN A 82 -18.80 -2.10 -2.59
C GLN A 82 -19.85 -3.16 -2.26
N SER A 83 -19.57 -4.43 -2.52
CA SER A 83 -20.53 -5.51 -2.31
C SER A 83 -20.48 -6.12 -0.92
N LYS A 84 -19.27 -6.29 -0.36
CA LYS A 84 -19.06 -6.95 0.93
C LYS A 84 -18.72 -6.00 2.06
N GLY A 85 -18.27 -4.79 1.74
CA GLY A 85 -17.82 -3.80 2.73
C GLY A 85 -16.36 -3.95 3.13
N PHE A 86 -15.64 -4.92 2.59
CA PHE A 86 -14.21 -5.08 2.86
C PHE A 86 -13.51 -5.82 1.73
N TRP A 87 -12.18 -5.67 1.72
CA TRP A 87 -11.28 -6.42 0.84
C TRP A 87 -9.95 -6.63 1.54
N THR A 88 -9.31 -7.77 1.30
CA THR A 88 -7.94 -8.01 1.74
C THR A 88 -7.10 -8.47 0.56
N GLY A 89 -5.83 -8.08 0.55
CA GLY A 89 -4.93 -8.54 -0.51
C GLY A 89 -3.54 -7.96 -0.39
N TYR A 90 -2.64 -8.48 -1.20
CA TYR A 90 -1.26 -8.05 -1.26
C TYR A 90 -1.13 -6.96 -2.31
N VAL A 91 -0.42 -5.89 -1.96
CA VAL A 91 -0.25 -4.75 -2.85
C VAL A 91 1.22 -4.37 -2.90
N LYS A 92 1.73 -4.19 -4.12
CA LYS A 92 3.05 -3.65 -4.36
C LYS A 92 2.88 -2.16 -4.63
N ASN A 93 3.53 -1.33 -3.82
CA ASN A 93 3.47 0.11 -3.95
C ASN A 93 4.82 0.66 -4.39
N GLN A 94 4.80 1.77 -5.12
CA GLN A 94 6.03 2.47 -5.46
C GLN A 94 6.35 3.52 -4.39
N ARG A 95 7.65 3.72 -4.15
CA ARG A 95 8.15 4.73 -3.23
C ARG A 95 8.55 5.95 -4.03
N LYS A 96 8.17 7.13 -3.56
CA LYS A 96 8.57 8.37 -4.22
C LYS A 96 10.09 8.50 -4.24
N GLY A 97 10.64 8.82 -5.41
CA GLY A 97 12.09 8.91 -5.59
C GLY A 97 12.75 7.62 -5.99
N GLY A 98 12.01 6.52 -6.05
CA GLY A 98 12.51 5.22 -6.47
C GLY A 98 12.32 4.15 -5.40
N GLY A 99 12.24 2.91 -5.85
CA GLY A 99 12.03 1.77 -4.98
C GLY A 99 10.57 1.38 -4.84
N TYR A 100 10.34 0.30 -4.14
CA TYR A 100 8.99 -0.25 -3.95
C TYR A 100 8.92 -0.99 -2.62
N TYR A 101 7.70 -1.22 -2.16
CA TYR A 101 7.45 -1.99 -0.94
C TYR A 101 6.16 -2.76 -1.05
N TRP A 102 6.08 -3.88 -0.35
CA TRP A 102 4.89 -4.73 -0.32
C TRP A 102 4.12 -4.52 0.98
N VAL A 103 2.80 -4.60 0.87
CA VAL A 103 1.90 -4.55 2.03
C VAL A 103 0.84 -5.64 1.88
N TYR A 104 0.35 -6.13 3.02
CA TYR A 104 -0.91 -6.87 3.08
C TYR A 104 -1.96 -5.87 3.56
N ALA A 105 -2.90 -5.56 2.71
CA ALA A 105 -3.87 -4.50 2.96
C ALA A 105 -5.23 -5.06 3.34
N THR A 106 -5.85 -4.46 4.36
CA THR A 106 -7.25 -4.65 4.67
C THR A 106 -7.96 -3.31 4.44
N VAL A 107 -8.91 -3.30 3.52
CA VAL A 107 -9.66 -2.09 3.17
C VAL A 107 -11.10 -2.26 3.66
N LEU A 108 -11.58 -1.29 4.43
CA LEU A 108 -12.91 -1.34 5.04
C LEU A 108 -13.74 -0.14 4.57
N ARG A 109 -14.98 -0.39 4.21
CA ARG A 109 -15.94 0.69 3.97
C ARG A 109 -16.53 1.12 5.31
N SER A 110 -16.52 2.41 5.55
CA SER A 110 -17.05 3.01 6.77
C SER A 110 -18.00 4.15 6.40
N ILE A 111 -18.98 4.38 7.25
CA ILE A 111 -19.93 5.48 7.07
C ILE A 111 -19.80 6.36 8.31
N ASP A 112 -19.51 7.65 8.09
CA ASP A 112 -19.35 8.59 9.19
C ASP A 112 -20.71 9.04 9.74
N LYS A 113 -20.70 9.87 10.79
CA LYS A 113 -21.92 10.33 11.45
C LYS A 113 -22.82 11.15 10.53
N ALA A 114 -22.25 11.80 9.53
CA ALA A 114 -22.99 12.59 8.56
C ALA A 114 -23.54 11.75 7.41
N GLY A 115 -23.30 10.43 7.41
CA GLY A 115 -23.76 9.53 6.37
C GLY A 115 -22.83 9.43 5.17
N ASN A 116 -21.64 10.01 5.24
CA ASN A 116 -20.68 9.96 4.14
C ASN A 116 -19.87 8.66 4.18
N THR A 117 -19.70 8.05 3.01
CA THR A 117 -18.89 6.86 2.87
C THR A 117 -17.41 7.23 2.83
N LYS A 118 -16.60 6.48 3.54
CA LYS A 118 -15.14 6.56 3.45
C LYS A 118 -14.54 5.16 3.47
N TYR A 119 -13.30 5.04 3.02
CA TYR A 119 -12.56 3.79 3.04
C TYR A 119 -11.36 3.93 3.95
N VAL A 120 -11.18 2.94 4.83
CA VAL A 120 -10.05 2.89 5.76
C VAL A 120 -9.18 1.72 5.34
N SER A 121 -7.89 1.95 5.17
CA SER A 121 -6.93 0.90 4.83
C SER A 121 -5.95 0.72 5.95
N ILE A 122 -5.80 -0.53 6.38
CA ILE A 122 -4.81 -0.95 7.35
C ILE A 122 -3.85 -1.88 6.63
N ARG A 123 -2.56 -1.53 6.65
CA ARG A 123 -1.54 -2.29 5.93
C ARG A 123 -0.49 -2.78 6.91
N ILE A 124 -0.12 -4.06 6.75
CA ILE A 124 0.95 -4.66 7.54
C ILE A 124 2.00 -5.24 6.60
N LYS A 125 3.18 -5.50 7.15
CA LYS A 125 4.27 -6.11 6.38
C LYS A 125 3.94 -7.58 6.13
N PRO A 126 3.89 -8.03 4.86
CA PRO A 126 3.66 -9.44 4.56
C PRO A 126 4.93 -10.26 4.74
N SER A 127 4.78 -11.58 4.88
CA SER A 127 5.93 -12.49 4.91
C SER A 127 6.54 -12.62 3.51
N ARG A 128 7.82 -13.02 3.46
CA ARG A 128 8.48 -13.25 2.16
C ARG A 128 7.79 -14.36 1.38
N GLU A 129 7.32 -15.40 2.05
CA GLU A 129 6.59 -16.49 1.40
C GLU A 129 5.31 -15.98 0.75
N ASP A 130 4.55 -15.16 1.46
CA ASP A 130 3.30 -14.61 0.93
C ASP A 130 3.55 -13.65 -0.24
N ILE A 131 4.63 -12.87 -0.17
CA ILE A 131 5.02 -12.00 -1.30
C ILE A 131 5.31 -12.85 -2.54
N GLN A 132 6.04 -13.96 -2.39
CA GLN A 132 6.34 -14.82 -3.53
C GLN A 132 5.08 -15.43 -4.14
N LYS A 133 4.12 -15.82 -3.31
CA LYS A 133 2.82 -16.31 -3.79
C LYS A 133 2.05 -15.22 -4.54
N ALA A 134 2.08 -14.00 -4.04
CA ALA A 134 1.42 -12.86 -4.69
C ALA A 134 2.05 -12.55 -6.05
N ILE A 135 3.38 -12.56 -6.11
CA ILE A 135 4.10 -12.33 -7.37
C ILE A 135 3.69 -13.37 -8.42
N ALA A 136 3.66 -14.65 -8.02
CA ALA A 136 3.29 -15.74 -8.92
C ALA A 136 1.84 -15.59 -9.40
N LEU A 137 0.92 -15.25 -8.50
CA LEU A 137 -0.48 -15.06 -8.86
C LEU A 137 -0.66 -13.87 -9.80
N TYR A 138 -0.07 -12.74 -9.47
CA TYR A 138 -0.26 -11.50 -10.23
C TYR A 138 0.37 -11.57 -11.62
N ALA A 139 1.40 -12.40 -11.80
CA ALA A 139 2.00 -12.63 -13.12
C ALA A 139 1.01 -13.28 -14.10
N THR A 140 -0.07 -13.90 -13.61
CA THR A 140 -1.09 -14.54 -14.43
C THR A 140 -2.28 -13.62 -14.73
N LEU A 141 -2.30 -12.42 -14.18
CA LEU A 141 -3.43 -11.48 -14.27
C LEU A 141 -3.08 -10.27 -15.13
N ASP A 142 -4.12 -9.61 -15.63
CA ASP A 142 -3.97 -8.33 -16.35
C ASP A 142 -3.74 -7.17 -15.40
#